data_2bcbf4accfa273dc7989ccc7a8652193
#
_entry.id   2bcbf4accfa273dc7989ccc7a8652193
#
_cell.length_a   1.000
_cell.length_b   1.000
_cell.length_c   1.000
_cell.angle_alpha   90.00
_cell.angle_beta   90.00
_cell.angle_gamma   90.00
#
_symmetry.space_group_name_H-M   'P 1'
#
loop_
_entity.id
_entity.type
_entity.pdbx_description
1 polymer ?
#
loop_
_entity_poly.entity_id
_entity_poly.type
_entity_poly.pdbx_seq_one_letter_code
_entity_poly.pdbx_strand_id
1 'polypeptide(L)' 'MSFDAITALREAGQPVDLLTDGQRQALSALTEHEVEVLVTVHQRLRAAQPEVEGQELKLL' A
#
# COMPACT_ATOMS: atom_id res chain seq x y z
N MET A 1 18.66 0.38 -13.15
CA MET A 1 18.09 -0.06 -11.88
C MET A 1 16.63 -0.41 -12.09
N SER A 2 16.23 -1.51 -11.52
CA SER A 2 14.84 -1.91 -11.66
C SER A 2 14.05 -1.42 -10.45
N PHE A 3 12.81 -1.06 -10.72
CA PHE A 3 11.88 -0.63 -9.69
C PHE A 3 11.43 -1.83 -8.86
N ASP A 4 11.38 -1.67 -7.55
CA ASP A 4 10.93 -2.70 -6.64
C ASP A 4 9.69 -2.21 -5.90
N ALA A 5 8.53 -2.72 -6.30
CA ALA A 5 7.25 -2.27 -5.76
C ALA A 5 7.15 -2.55 -4.25
N ILE A 6 7.63 -3.71 -3.81
CA ILE A 6 7.54 -4.06 -2.40
C ILE A 6 8.38 -3.12 -1.56
N THR A 7 9.59 -2.82 -2.01
CA THR A 7 10.45 -1.90 -1.28
C THR A 7 9.81 -0.50 -1.22
N ALA A 8 9.24 -0.05 -2.35
CA ALA A 8 8.60 1.25 -2.40
C ALA A 8 7.42 1.33 -1.45
N LEU A 9 6.61 0.27 -1.40
CA LEU A 9 5.47 0.24 -0.50
C LEU A 9 5.91 0.22 0.95
N ARG A 10 6.97 -0.53 1.26
CA ARG A 10 7.49 -0.57 2.62
C ARG A 10 7.99 0.80 3.05
N GLU A 11 8.70 1.47 2.16
CA GLU A 11 9.22 2.80 2.47
C GLU A 11 8.10 3.82 2.64
N ALA A 12 6.95 3.57 2.03
CA ALA A 12 5.80 4.43 2.18
C ALA A 12 5.01 4.12 3.46
N GLY A 13 5.47 3.17 4.27
CA GLY A 13 4.83 2.85 5.52
C GLY A 13 3.78 1.75 5.43
N GLN A 14 3.71 1.05 4.31
CA GLN A 14 2.75 -0.03 4.17
C GLN A 14 3.26 -1.29 4.84
N PRO A 15 2.39 -2.03 5.55
CA PRO A 15 2.81 -3.21 6.28
C PRO A 15 2.93 -4.44 5.36
N VAL A 16 3.91 -4.40 4.48
CA VAL A 16 4.08 -5.46 3.48
C VAL A 16 4.46 -6.79 4.12
N ASP A 17 5.01 -6.76 5.32
CA ASP A 17 5.39 -8.01 6.00
C ASP A 17 4.20 -8.80 6.49
N LEU A 18 3.03 -8.19 6.55
CA LEU A 18 1.80 -8.87 6.97
C LEU A 18 1.10 -9.56 5.80
N LEU A 19 1.60 -9.39 4.60
CA LEU A 19 0.99 -9.98 3.42
C LEU A 19 1.44 -11.43 3.26
N THR A 20 0.56 -12.25 2.66
CA THR A 20 0.95 -13.59 2.28
C THR A 20 1.93 -13.53 1.12
N ASP A 21 2.61 -14.65 0.87
CA ASP A 21 3.54 -14.71 -0.23
C ASP A 21 2.84 -14.43 -1.56
N GLY A 22 1.64 -14.97 -1.74
CA GLY A 22 0.90 -14.71 -2.97
C GLY A 22 0.53 -13.25 -3.12
N GLN A 23 0.13 -12.62 -2.03
CA GLN A 23 -0.21 -11.20 -2.08
C GLN A 23 1.02 -10.35 -2.40
N ARG A 24 2.16 -10.67 -1.79
CA ARG A 24 3.38 -9.93 -2.09
C ARG A 24 3.80 -10.11 -3.53
N GLN A 25 3.65 -11.31 -4.04
CA GLN A 25 3.99 -11.57 -5.43
C GLN A 25 3.11 -10.75 -6.37
N ALA A 26 1.81 -10.69 -6.07
CA ALA A 26 0.90 -9.89 -6.87
C ALA A 26 1.28 -8.41 -6.84
N LEU A 27 1.62 -7.89 -5.67
CA LEU A 27 2.00 -6.50 -5.55
C LEU A 27 3.35 -6.21 -6.20
N SER A 28 4.25 -7.18 -6.20
CA SER A 28 5.56 -6.98 -6.80
C SER A 28 5.48 -6.80 -8.31
N ALA A 29 4.36 -7.16 -8.91
CA ALA A 29 4.16 -6.98 -10.34
C ALA A 29 3.67 -5.57 -10.70
N LEU A 30 3.41 -4.73 -9.71
CA LEU A 30 2.94 -3.38 -9.98
C LEU A 30 4.03 -2.54 -10.61
N THR A 31 3.61 -1.60 -11.46
CA THR A 31 4.52 -0.63 -12.02
C THR A 31 4.77 0.50 -11.02
N GLU A 32 5.78 1.30 -11.30
CA GLU A 32 6.07 2.45 -10.44
C GLU A 32 4.87 3.39 -10.37
N HIS A 33 4.21 3.62 -11.50
CA HIS A 33 3.04 4.48 -11.53
C HIS A 33 1.91 3.93 -10.67
N GLU A 34 1.68 2.63 -10.74
CA GLU A 34 0.63 2.00 -9.94
C GLU A 34 0.92 2.12 -8.46
N VAL A 35 2.17 1.96 -8.06
CA VAL A 35 2.54 2.12 -6.67
C VAL A 35 2.32 3.55 -6.21
N GLU A 36 2.68 4.53 -7.04
CA GLU A 36 2.45 5.92 -6.69
C GLU A 36 0.98 6.22 -6.46
N VAL A 37 0.12 5.70 -7.34
CA VAL A 37 -1.32 5.91 -7.19
C VAL A 37 -1.80 5.27 -5.90
N LEU A 38 -1.36 4.05 -5.62
CA LEU A 38 -1.78 3.33 -4.43
C LEU A 38 -1.36 4.09 -3.16
N VAL A 39 -0.15 4.56 -3.11
CA VAL A 39 0.34 5.32 -1.95
C VAL A 39 -0.44 6.60 -1.78
N THR A 40 -0.72 7.29 -2.88
CA THR A 40 -1.48 8.54 -2.84
C THR A 40 -2.88 8.29 -2.30
N VAL A 41 -3.54 7.23 -2.77
CA VAL A 41 -4.89 6.90 -2.31
C VAL A 41 -4.87 6.60 -0.81
N HIS A 42 -3.89 5.82 -0.36
CA HIS A 42 -3.77 5.50 1.06
C HIS A 42 -3.59 6.76 1.90
N GLN A 43 -2.79 7.68 1.42
CA GLN A 43 -2.57 8.92 2.15
C GLN A 43 -3.84 9.75 2.25
N ARG A 44 -4.61 9.79 1.17
CA ARG A 44 -5.88 10.50 1.17
C ARG A 44 -6.88 9.89 2.12
N LEU A 45 -6.94 8.58 2.14
CA LEU A 45 -7.87 7.90 3.03
C LEU A 45 -7.50 8.15 4.49
N ARG A 46 -6.22 8.14 4.79
CA ARG A 46 -5.76 8.44 6.13
C ARG A 46 -6.15 9.84 6.56
N ALA A 47 -5.96 10.80 5.66
CA ALA A 47 -6.28 12.18 5.98
C ALA A 47 -7.77 12.40 6.13
N ALA A 48 -8.59 11.61 5.44
CA ALA A 48 -10.03 11.78 5.46
C ALA A 48 -10.72 10.95 6.51
N GLN A 49 -9.95 10.32 7.41
CA GLN A 49 -10.50 9.36 8.35
C GLN A 49 -10.26 9.79 9.80
N PRO A 50 -10.64 10.96 10.15
CA PRO A 50 -10.16 11.48 11.43
C PRO A 50 -10.87 10.90 12.64
N GLU A 51 -12.14 10.55 12.52
CA GLU A 51 -12.89 10.29 13.73
C GLU A 51 -13.73 9.06 13.67
N VAL A 52 -13.40 8.17 12.80
CA VAL A 52 -14.18 6.96 12.67
C VAL A 52 -13.56 5.91 13.55
N GLU A 53 -13.92 5.94 14.80
CA GLU A 53 -13.37 4.99 15.76
C GLU A 53 -13.98 3.63 15.56
N GLY A 54 -13.12 2.63 15.68
CA GLY A 54 -13.58 1.25 15.60
C GLY A 54 -13.89 0.78 14.20
N GLN A 55 -13.71 1.62 13.21
CA GLN A 55 -13.90 1.21 11.83
C GLN A 55 -12.57 1.04 11.14
N GLU A 56 -12.50 0.01 10.36
CA GLU A 56 -11.32 -0.25 9.56
C GLU A 56 -11.69 -0.20 8.10
N LEU A 57 -10.89 0.52 7.35
CA LEU A 57 -11.00 0.50 5.91
C LEU A 57 -10.04 -0.54 5.38
N LYS A 58 -10.57 -1.62 4.88
CA LYS A 58 -9.75 -2.68 4.32
C LYS A 58 -9.84 -2.59 2.82
N LEU A 59 -8.76 -2.13 2.24
CA LEU A 59 -8.72 -1.96 0.79
C LEU A 59 -8.16 -3.17 0.09
N LEU A 60 -7.48 -4.02 0.82
CA LEU A 60 -6.89 -5.21 0.22
C LEU A 60 -7.35 -6.44 0.94
#